data_77bb204520b34c4b28e146d172a3b295
#
_entry.id   77bb204520b34c4b28e146d172a3b295
#
_cell.length_a   1.000
_cell.length_b   1.000
_cell.length_c   1.000
_cell.angle_alpha   90.00
_cell.angle_beta   90.00
_cell.angle_gamma   90.00
#
_symmetry.space_group_name_H-M   'P 1'
#
loop_
_entity.id
_entity.type
_entity.pdbx_description
1 polymer ?
#
loop_
_entity_poly.entity_id
_entity_poly.type
_entity_poly.pdbx_seq_one_letter_code
_entity_poly.pdbx_strand_id
1 'polypeptide(L)'
;MSTTLISVCLCVCTAVAAFAQGGSNYSAIGLGDMRRSVGALYDGMAGTAIAMPSDHGINIVNPALLGMSPYTRLQAGYRFNQHLSSQGDLSTRQNNGEIDGLMVLFAVDTLRGFGVSFGVIPYSSVNYLTQRSLSTPVDGTPLTGRALQQGTGGTSAIQIGASGRVGNLYAGISMQALFGLISLSEFLYVDAINERVQSSTSYDVRGMLLRAGFLYRGSSVSLGGFISGGPRGSMNTVYRAAGLLGNSVYIDSTLSVVGTTDFPISLGVGASTTLGRAVVGADLEWSDHSGVDVNPRSDAQYDRSLRASLGYSLQAAHYAPTFWDKWGFRAGLSYQRMYFTYKGSQVHEYAAAAGFDFPLGQSATVDAAVQGGYRGPVTGTLSELFARLTVTVSIGEQWFRPFGRDE
;
A
#
# COMPACT_ATOMS: atom_id res chain seq x y z
N MET A 1 15.19 27.79 -15.59
CA MET A 1 15.45 26.45 -14.98
C MET A 1 14.13 25.66 -14.93
N SER A 2 13.44 25.47 -16.03
CA SER A 2 12.07 24.97 -15.94
C SER A 2 11.69 23.88 -16.96
N THR A 3 12.01 23.99 -18.20
CA THR A 3 11.53 23.04 -19.20
C THR A 3 12.35 21.74 -19.24
N THR A 4 13.65 21.81 -19.02
CA THR A 4 14.55 20.64 -19.06
C THR A 4 14.34 19.68 -17.90
N LEU A 5 14.04 20.17 -16.67
CA LEU A 5 13.77 19.28 -15.53
C LEU A 5 12.42 18.56 -15.68
N ILE A 6 11.40 19.24 -16.18
CA ILE A 6 10.09 18.64 -16.46
C ILE A 6 10.21 17.59 -17.56
N SER A 7 10.99 17.86 -18.62
CA SER A 7 11.22 16.89 -19.69
C SER A 7 12.00 15.67 -19.22
N VAL A 8 13.00 15.83 -18.35
CA VAL A 8 13.76 14.70 -17.77
C VAL A 8 12.87 13.86 -16.85
N CYS A 9 12.04 14.47 -15.98
CA CYS A 9 11.08 13.75 -15.17
C CYS A 9 10.04 13.00 -16.02
N LEU A 10 9.52 13.62 -17.09
CA LEU A 10 8.59 12.98 -18.00
C LEU A 10 9.20 11.80 -18.74
N CYS A 11 10.46 11.94 -19.23
CA CYS A 11 11.18 10.86 -19.89
C CYS A 11 11.52 9.70 -18.95
N VAL A 12 11.86 9.97 -17.69
CA VAL A 12 12.09 8.91 -16.69
C VAL A 12 10.79 8.17 -16.38
N CYS A 13 9.67 8.87 -16.25
CA CYS A 13 8.35 8.24 -16.03
C CYS A 13 7.89 7.38 -17.21
N THR A 14 8.14 7.80 -18.46
CA THR A 14 7.73 7.03 -19.63
C THR A 14 8.63 5.81 -19.89
N ALA A 15 9.91 5.87 -19.56
CA ALA A 15 10.83 4.73 -19.71
C ALA A 15 10.55 3.60 -18.70
N VAL A 16 10.03 3.92 -17.51
CA VAL A 16 9.70 2.94 -16.48
C VAL A 16 8.39 2.20 -16.77
N ALA A 17 7.43 2.84 -17.45
CA ALA A 17 6.15 2.24 -17.77
C ALA A 17 6.21 1.11 -18.81
N ALA A 18 7.28 1.02 -19.62
CA ALA A 18 7.39 0.07 -20.72
C ALA A 18 7.76 -1.37 -20.29
N PHE A 19 8.10 -1.63 -19.01
CA PHE A 19 8.56 -2.94 -18.52
C PHE A 19 7.79 -3.48 -17.32
N ALA A 20 6.63 -2.93 -17.01
CA ALA A 20 5.82 -3.37 -15.88
C ALA A 20 5.09 -4.67 -16.20
N GLN A 21 5.69 -5.81 -15.87
CA GLN A 21 5.08 -7.14 -16.03
C GLN A 21 5.15 -7.90 -14.69
N GLY A 22 4.00 -7.94 -13.99
CA GLY A 22 3.87 -8.65 -12.74
C GLY A 22 4.43 -7.89 -11.53
N GLY A 23 4.23 -8.44 -10.35
CA GLY A 23 4.65 -7.90 -9.06
C GLY A 23 4.95 -9.01 -8.07
N SER A 24 4.47 -8.93 -6.83
CA SER A 24 4.66 -9.96 -5.82
C SER A 24 3.83 -11.20 -6.13
N ASN A 25 4.45 -12.38 -6.12
CA ASN A 25 3.71 -13.64 -6.21
C ASN A 25 2.80 -13.88 -5.00
N TYR A 26 3.11 -13.29 -3.86
CA TYR A 26 2.24 -13.32 -2.69
C TYR A 26 0.99 -12.45 -2.85
N SER A 27 0.96 -11.51 -3.81
CA SER A 27 -0.26 -10.77 -4.14
C SER A 27 -1.36 -11.66 -4.76
N ALA A 28 -1.03 -12.90 -5.11
CA ALA A 28 -1.99 -13.93 -5.51
C ALA A 28 -2.90 -14.41 -4.37
N ILE A 29 -2.71 -13.97 -3.14
CA ILE A 29 -3.40 -14.47 -1.96
C ILE A 29 -4.34 -13.39 -1.41
N GLY A 30 -5.61 -13.73 -1.24
CA GLY A 30 -6.64 -12.88 -0.66
C GLY A 30 -6.85 -11.56 -1.40
N LEU A 31 -6.82 -10.47 -0.66
CA LEU A 31 -6.96 -9.12 -1.20
C LEU A 31 -5.69 -8.61 -1.92
N GLY A 32 -4.59 -9.39 -1.89
CA GLY A 32 -3.30 -9.00 -2.44
C GLY A 32 -2.39 -8.27 -1.46
N ASP A 33 -1.47 -7.47 -1.98
CA ASP A 33 -0.55 -6.65 -1.18
C ASP A 33 -1.30 -5.47 -0.58
N MET A 34 -1.49 -5.49 0.75
CA MET A 34 -2.19 -4.44 1.49
C MET A 34 -1.35 -3.17 1.60
N ARG A 35 -1.98 -2.02 1.40
CA ARG A 35 -1.36 -0.70 1.56
C ARG A 35 -1.61 -0.18 2.98
N ARG A 36 -0.54 0.24 3.65
CA ARG A 36 -0.64 0.78 5.00
C ARG A 36 -0.66 2.31 5.02
N SER A 37 0.20 2.93 4.24
CA SER A 37 0.41 4.37 4.20
C SER A 37 0.41 4.89 2.77
N VAL A 38 0.21 6.17 2.63
CA VAL A 38 0.34 6.91 1.38
C VAL A 38 1.44 7.96 1.56
N GLY A 39 2.34 7.99 0.59
CA GLY A 39 3.43 8.95 0.52
C GLY A 39 4.78 8.44 1.02
N ALA A 40 5.81 8.93 0.34
CA ALA A 40 7.20 8.57 0.58
C ALA A 40 7.69 8.92 1.99
N LEU A 41 7.06 9.92 2.63
CA LEU A 41 7.38 10.32 4.00
C LEU A 41 7.33 9.12 4.96
N TYR A 42 6.19 8.42 4.99
CA TYR A 42 6.02 7.28 5.91
C TYR A 42 6.71 6.02 5.39
N ASP A 43 6.81 5.85 4.07
CA ASP A 43 7.57 4.75 3.47
C ASP A 43 9.07 4.82 3.84
N GLY A 44 9.65 6.03 3.90
CA GLY A 44 11.03 6.25 4.35
C GLY A 44 11.28 5.90 5.81
N MET A 45 10.23 5.79 6.62
CA MET A 45 10.27 5.32 8.02
C MET A 45 9.77 3.87 8.14
N ALA A 46 9.85 3.09 7.06
CA ALA A 46 9.32 1.73 6.98
C ALA A 46 7.84 1.63 7.46
N GLY A 47 7.04 2.68 7.23
CA GLY A 47 5.63 2.77 7.56
C GLY A 47 5.31 3.13 9.02
N THR A 48 6.27 3.56 9.85
CA THR A 48 5.99 4.10 11.19
C THR A 48 5.23 5.42 11.06
N ALA A 49 3.99 5.48 11.61
CA ALA A 49 3.06 6.58 11.32
C ALA A 49 2.05 6.88 12.44
N ILE A 50 1.81 5.97 13.42
CA ILE A 50 0.68 6.08 14.35
C ILE A 50 0.81 7.29 15.28
N ALA A 51 2.03 7.58 15.74
CA ALA A 51 2.33 8.73 16.60
C ALA A 51 3.41 9.64 15.99
N MET A 52 3.67 9.55 14.68
CA MET A 52 4.69 10.34 13.97
C MET A 52 4.06 11.60 13.37
N PRO A 53 4.25 12.77 13.98
CA PRO A 53 3.76 14.03 13.42
C PRO A 53 4.57 14.40 12.17
N SER A 54 3.91 15.06 11.23
CA SER A 54 4.54 15.65 10.06
C SER A 54 3.89 16.99 9.73
N ASP A 55 4.69 17.91 9.25
CA ASP A 55 4.27 19.23 8.79
C ASP A 55 3.96 19.28 7.29
N HIS A 56 4.34 18.26 6.51
CA HIS A 56 4.17 18.21 5.06
C HIS A 56 3.59 16.92 4.50
N GLY A 57 3.37 15.87 5.31
CA GLY A 57 2.70 14.64 4.88
C GLY A 57 1.26 14.55 5.40
N ILE A 58 0.38 13.93 4.61
CA ILE A 58 -0.99 13.63 5.04
C ILE A 58 -1.02 12.23 5.64
N ASN A 59 -1.36 12.12 6.92
CA ASN A 59 -1.40 10.83 7.62
C ASN A 59 -2.78 10.20 7.50
N ILE A 60 -2.86 9.02 6.86
CA ILE A 60 -4.09 8.24 6.75
C ILE A 60 -4.17 7.10 7.76
N VAL A 61 -3.06 6.80 8.45
CA VAL A 61 -2.97 5.69 9.41
C VAL A 61 -3.66 6.06 10.72
N ASN A 62 -3.39 7.26 11.25
CA ASN A 62 -4.05 7.78 12.44
C ASN A 62 -4.74 9.11 12.10
N PRO A 63 -6.07 9.16 11.97
CA PRO A 63 -6.78 10.37 11.57
C PRO A 63 -6.64 11.53 12.56
N ALA A 64 -6.25 11.29 13.80
CA ALA A 64 -5.97 12.37 14.77
C ALA A 64 -4.83 13.29 14.31
N LEU A 65 -3.89 12.77 13.51
CA LEU A 65 -2.74 13.54 13.02
C LEU A 65 -3.11 14.55 11.90
N LEU A 66 -4.29 14.48 11.32
CA LEU A 66 -4.77 15.43 10.32
C LEU A 66 -4.81 16.86 10.86
N GLY A 67 -5.13 17.03 12.15
CA GLY A 67 -5.19 18.34 12.81
C GLY A 67 -3.84 18.94 13.19
N MET A 68 -2.74 18.25 12.90
CA MET A 68 -1.41 18.75 13.22
C MET A 68 -0.77 19.54 12.09
N SER A 69 -1.27 19.42 10.87
CA SER A 69 -0.75 20.20 9.74
C SER A 69 -1.17 21.66 9.85
N PRO A 70 -0.24 22.61 9.76
CA PRO A 70 -0.57 24.04 9.75
C PRO A 70 -1.02 24.53 8.36
N TYR A 71 -0.95 23.70 7.33
CA TYR A 71 -1.22 24.07 5.95
C TYR A 71 -2.32 23.21 5.33
N THR A 72 -3.13 23.83 4.49
CA THR A 72 -3.92 23.11 3.49
C THR A 72 -2.97 22.49 2.47
N ARG A 73 -3.12 21.20 2.18
CA ARG A 73 -2.17 20.45 1.38
C ARG A 73 -2.84 19.61 0.30
N LEU A 74 -2.20 19.58 -0.86
CA LEU A 74 -2.43 18.62 -1.92
C LEU A 74 -1.21 17.69 -1.99
N GLN A 75 -1.44 16.37 -1.95
CA GLN A 75 -0.41 15.36 -2.01
C GLN A 75 -0.74 14.34 -3.10
N ALA A 76 0.25 14.03 -3.96
CA ALA A 76 0.18 12.97 -4.94
C ALA A 76 1.49 12.21 -4.98
N GLY A 77 1.42 10.90 -5.19
CA GLY A 77 2.61 10.04 -5.20
C GLY A 77 2.56 8.98 -6.30
N TYR A 78 3.74 8.47 -6.59
CA TYR A 78 3.96 7.32 -7.46
C TYR A 78 4.90 6.33 -6.79
N ARG A 79 4.60 5.05 -6.91
CA ARG A 79 5.39 3.95 -6.35
C ARG A 79 5.80 2.99 -7.44
N PHE A 80 7.06 2.64 -7.44
CA PHE A 80 7.64 1.59 -8.25
C PHE A 80 8.08 0.44 -7.36
N ASN A 81 7.67 -0.78 -7.69
CA ASN A 81 8.00 -1.99 -6.97
C ASN A 81 8.78 -2.94 -7.86
N GLN A 82 9.78 -3.59 -7.30
CA GLN A 82 10.53 -4.66 -7.91
C GLN A 82 10.56 -5.86 -6.97
N HIS A 83 10.30 -7.05 -7.50
CA HIS A 83 10.30 -8.31 -6.77
C HIS A 83 11.22 -9.32 -7.45
N LEU A 84 12.03 -10.00 -6.67
CA LEU A 84 12.79 -11.17 -7.07
C LEU A 84 12.25 -12.35 -6.27
N SER A 85 11.41 -13.16 -6.89
CA SER A 85 10.81 -14.34 -6.29
C SER A 85 11.66 -15.56 -6.60
N SER A 86 11.90 -16.40 -5.61
CA SER A 86 12.67 -17.63 -5.74
C SER A 86 11.90 -18.81 -5.15
N GLN A 87 11.90 -19.94 -5.88
CA GLN A 87 11.30 -21.19 -5.47
C GLN A 87 12.19 -22.36 -5.89
N GLY A 88 12.94 -22.94 -4.95
CA GLY A 88 14.00 -23.89 -5.26
C GLY A 88 15.07 -23.23 -6.13
N ASP A 89 15.40 -23.85 -7.25
CA ASP A 89 16.40 -23.35 -8.22
C ASP A 89 15.82 -22.35 -9.23
N LEU A 90 14.49 -22.10 -9.17
CA LEU A 90 13.81 -21.18 -10.06
C LEU A 90 13.77 -19.77 -9.45
N SER A 91 14.10 -18.76 -10.24
CA SER A 91 13.94 -17.38 -9.85
C SER A 91 13.26 -16.56 -10.95
N THR A 92 12.43 -15.62 -10.55
CA THR A 92 11.72 -14.72 -11.47
C THR A 92 11.78 -13.30 -10.95
N ARG A 93 12.11 -12.35 -11.83
CA ARG A 93 12.11 -10.92 -11.54
C ARG A 93 10.87 -10.29 -12.15
N GLN A 94 10.12 -9.58 -11.32
CA GLN A 94 8.89 -8.88 -11.71
C GLN A 94 8.96 -7.44 -11.21
N ASN A 95 8.31 -6.53 -11.92
CA ASN A 95 8.22 -5.13 -11.53
C ASN A 95 6.86 -4.55 -11.90
N ASN A 96 6.42 -3.58 -11.13
CA ASN A 96 5.22 -2.82 -11.42
C ASN A 96 5.33 -1.39 -10.88
N GLY A 97 4.54 -0.50 -11.49
CA GLY A 97 4.40 0.87 -11.03
C GLY A 97 2.94 1.23 -10.85
N GLU A 98 2.65 2.07 -9.86
CA GLU A 98 1.29 2.45 -9.50
C GLU A 98 1.23 3.83 -8.87
N ILE A 99 0.08 4.49 -9.01
CA ILE A 99 -0.21 5.73 -8.30
C ILE A 99 -0.32 5.40 -6.80
N ASP A 100 0.40 6.16 -5.95
CA ASP A 100 0.41 5.95 -4.50
C ASP A 100 -0.71 6.76 -3.78
N GLY A 101 -1.62 7.36 -4.53
CA GLY A 101 -2.78 8.09 -4.04
C GLY A 101 -2.76 9.58 -4.37
N LEU A 102 -3.94 10.18 -4.25
CA LEU A 102 -4.16 11.62 -4.36
C LEU A 102 -4.97 12.06 -3.14
N MET A 103 -4.40 12.95 -2.33
CA MET A 103 -5.01 13.41 -1.08
C MET A 103 -5.00 14.93 -0.98
N VAL A 104 -6.06 15.46 -0.40
CA VAL A 104 -6.16 16.87 0.00
C VAL A 104 -6.43 16.91 1.51
N LEU A 105 -5.77 17.83 2.19
CA LEU A 105 -5.99 18.15 3.60
C LEU A 105 -6.28 19.64 3.71
N PHE A 106 -7.41 20.00 4.27
CA PHE A 106 -7.78 21.36 4.62
C PHE A 106 -7.49 21.58 6.11
N ALA A 107 -6.54 22.47 6.41
CA ALA A 107 -6.25 22.94 7.77
C ALA A 107 -7.23 24.07 8.13
N VAL A 108 -8.44 23.72 8.57
CA VAL A 108 -9.56 24.68 8.73
C VAL A 108 -9.37 25.59 9.95
N ASP A 109 -8.99 25.00 11.09
CA ASP A 109 -8.68 25.76 12.32
C ASP A 109 -7.46 25.11 13.00
N THR A 110 -6.31 25.69 12.75
CA THR A 110 -5.03 25.21 13.30
C THR A 110 -4.91 25.38 14.81
N LEU A 111 -5.64 26.36 15.40
CA LEU A 111 -5.65 26.57 16.85
C LEU A 111 -6.40 25.45 17.59
N ARG A 112 -7.50 24.97 16.99
CA ARG A 112 -8.29 23.85 17.53
C ARG A 112 -7.91 22.52 16.92
N GLY A 113 -6.84 22.48 16.08
CA GLY A 113 -6.41 21.27 15.38
C GLY A 113 -7.50 20.68 14.49
N PHE A 114 -8.39 21.53 13.92
CA PHE A 114 -9.48 21.08 13.07
C PHE A 114 -8.99 21.00 11.62
N GLY A 115 -8.85 19.76 11.16
CA GLY A 115 -8.45 19.43 9.80
C GLY A 115 -9.44 18.47 9.16
N VAL A 116 -9.67 18.61 7.87
CA VAL A 116 -10.53 17.75 7.06
C VAL A 116 -9.74 17.25 5.86
N SER A 117 -9.72 15.95 5.63
CA SER A 117 -9.03 15.34 4.49
C SER A 117 -10.02 14.64 3.56
N PHE A 118 -9.67 14.63 2.28
CA PHE A 118 -10.38 13.90 1.23
C PHE A 118 -9.37 13.37 0.21
N GLY A 119 -9.63 12.19 -0.36
CA GLY A 119 -8.79 11.69 -1.44
C GLY A 119 -9.13 10.29 -1.91
N VAL A 120 -8.35 9.82 -2.87
CA VAL A 120 -8.40 8.46 -3.40
C VAL A 120 -7.05 7.80 -3.14
N ILE A 121 -7.08 6.66 -2.50
CA ILE A 121 -5.90 5.93 -2.07
C ILE A 121 -5.98 4.47 -2.49
N PRO A 122 -4.88 3.82 -2.85
CA PRO A 122 -4.85 2.38 -3.00
C PRO A 122 -5.01 1.70 -1.63
N TYR A 123 -5.85 0.66 -1.56
CA TYR A 123 -6.04 -0.15 -0.36
C TYR A 123 -5.31 -1.48 -0.49
N SER A 124 -5.38 -2.12 -1.66
CA SER A 124 -4.62 -3.34 -1.98
C SER A 124 -4.25 -3.39 -3.46
N SER A 125 -3.24 -4.18 -3.79
CA SER A 125 -2.78 -4.38 -5.17
C SER A 125 -2.57 -5.86 -5.44
N VAL A 126 -3.12 -6.35 -6.54
CA VAL A 126 -2.90 -7.69 -7.07
C VAL A 126 -2.18 -7.55 -8.40
N ASN A 127 -0.95 -8.04 -8.47
CA ASN A 127 -0.19 -8.01 -9.70
C ASN A 127 0.86 -9.12 -9.65
N TYR A 128 0.64 -10.20 -10.40
CA TYR A 128 1.59 -11.31 -10.50
C TYR A 128 1.46 -12.03 -11.83
N LEU A 129 2.53 -12.65 -12.25
CA LEU A 129 2.59 -13.50 -13.43
C LEU A 129 3.46 -14.72 -13.10
N THR A 130 2.87 -15.92 -13.14
CA THR A 130 3.58 -17.17 -12.90
C THR A 130 3.37 -18.16 -14.03
N GLN A 131 4.39 -18.93 -14.34
CA GLN A 131 4.33 -19.99 -15.33
C GLN A 131 4.83 -21.28 -14.72
N ARG A 132 4.13 -22.39 -15.00
CA ARG A 132 4.58 -23.73 -14.65
C ARG A 132 4.44 -24.67 -15.84
N SER A 133 5.39 -25.59 -15.98
CA SER A 133 5.28 -26.70 -16.92
C SER A 133 4.34 -27.76 -16.36
N LEU A 134 3.56 -28.36 -17.22
CA LEU A 134 2.66 -29.47 -16.93
C LEU A 134 3.13 -30.69 -17.70
N SER A 135 3.06 -31.85 -17.05
CA SER A 135 3.27 -33.14 -17.70
C SER A 135 2.34 -34.17 -17.05
N THR A 136 1.45 -34.72 -17.83
CA THR A 136 0.49 -35.73 -17.37
C THR A 136 0.54 -36.91 -18.31
N PRO A 137 0.73 -38.17 -17.82
CA PRO A 137 0.69 -39.32 -18.67
C PRO A 137 -0.76 -39.57 -19.14
N VAL A 138 -0.95 -39.69 -20.45
CA VAL A 138 -2.20 -40.07 -21.09
C VAL A 138 -1.89 -41.29 -21.97
N ASP A 139 -2.50 -42.41 -21.68
CA ASP A 139 -2.28 -43.69 -22.38
C ASP A 139 -0.78 -44.08 -22.51
N GLY A 140 0.01 -43.80 -21.43
CA GLY A 140 1.44 -44.11 -21.38
C GLY A 140 2.35 -43.09 -22.10
N THR A 141 1.79 -42.10 -22.78
CA THR A 141 2.52 -41.02 -23.43
C THR A 141 2.43 -39.73 -22.60
N PRO A 142 3.56 -39.06 -22.28
CA PRO A 142 3.50 -37.80 -21.54
C PRO A 142 2.89 -36.71 -22.41
N LEU A 143 1.70 -36.23 -22.02
CA LEU A 143 1.13 -35.03 -22.54
C LEU A 143 1.75 -33.83 -21.82
N THR A 144 2.49 -33.00 -22.56
CA THR A 144 3.18 -31.82 -22.02
C THR A 144 2.38 -30.54 -22.33
N GLY A 145 2.61 -29.56 -21.49
CA GLY A 145 1.97 -28.24 -21.64
C GLY A 145 2.52 -27.24 -20.64
N ARG A 146 1.92 -26.06 -20.65
CA ARG A 146 2.25 -25.00 -19.69
C ARG A 146 0.99 -24.32 -19.18
N ALA A 147 0.98 -23.98 -17.92
CA ALA A 147 0.00 -23.11 -17.30
C ALA A 147 0.61 -21.73 -17.04
N LEU A 148 -0.05 -20.70 -17.50
CA LEU A 148 0.27 -19.29 -17.23
C LEU A 148 -0.82 -18.75 -16.32
N GLN A 149 -0.46 -18.30 -15.12
CA GLN A 149 -1.37 -17.69 -14.16
C GLN A 149 -1.02 -16.21 -14.01
N GLN A 150 -2.02 -15.37 -14.17
CA GLN A 150 -1.89 -13.92 -14.05
C GLN A 150 -2.97 -13.37 -13.13
N GLY A 151 -2.57 -12.49 -12.21
CA GLY A 151 -3.50 -11.68 -11.42
C GLY A 151 -3.24 -10.21 -11.67
N THR A 152 -4.32 -9.44 -11.78
CA THR A 152 -4.26 -7.99 -11.97
C THR A 152 -5.37 -7.29 -11.20
N GLY A 153 -5.17 -6.00 -10.88
CA GLY A 153 -6.16 -5.16 -10.23
C GLY A 153 -5.86 -4.94 -8.74
N GLY A 154 -6.90 -4.93 -7.92
CA GLY A 154 -6.84 -4.62 -6.51
C GLY A 154 -8.00 -3.77 -6.07
N THR A 155 -7.91 -3.22 -4.86
CA THR A 155 -8.94 -2.34 -4.31
C THR A 155 -8.38 -0.97 -3.99
N SER A 156 -9.20 0.06 -4.21
CA SER A 156 -8.94 1.45 -3.87
C SER A 156 -9.99 1.94 -2.88
N ALA A 157 -9.72 3.05 -2.23
CA ALA A 157 -10.66 3.70 -1.32
C ALA A 157 -10.81 5.17 -1.64
N ILE A 158 -12.04 5.67 -1.62
CA ILE A 158 -12.32 7.08 -1.41
C ILE A 158 -12.29 7.30 0.10
N GLN A 159 -11.40 8.17 0.56
CA GLN A 159 -11.25 8.48 1.98
C GLN A 159 -11.72 9.89 2.28
N ILE A 160 -12.47 10.02 3.38
CA ILE A 160 -12.80 11.29 4.02
C ILE A 160 -12.41 11.17 5.49
N GLY A 161 -11.75 12.20 6.02
CA GLY A 161 -11.34 12.21 7.42
C GLY A 161 -11.47 13.58 8.03
N ALA A 162 -11.66 13.62 9.35
CA ALA A 162 -11.69 14.85 10.13
C ALA A 162 -11.01 14.63 11.48
N SER A 163 -10.44 15.69 12.03
CA SER A 163 -9.79 15.69 13.33
C SER A 163 -10.05 16.97 14.09
N GLY A 164 -9.84 16.93 15.39
CA GLY A 164 -9.91 18.08 16.27
C GLY A 164 -9.00 17.91 17.50
N ARG A 165 -8.76 18.99 18.22
CA ARG A 165 -7.87 19.04 19.38
C ARG A 165 -8.54 19.67 20.60
N VAL A 166 -8.35 19.07 21.76
CA VAL A 166 -8.68 19.63 23.06
C VAL A 166 -7.43 19.55 23.95
N GLY A 167 -6.84 20.68 24.25
CA GLY A 167 -5.55 20.72 24.97
C GLY A 167 -4.45 19.98 24.21
N ASN A 168 -3.87 18.97 24.84
CA ASN A 168 -2.82 18.13 24.25
C ASN A 168 -3.34 16.86 23.57
N LEU A 169 -4.65 16.63 23.58
CA LEU A 169 -5.29 15.47 22.98
C LEU A 169 -5.88 15.83 21.63
N TYR A 170 -5.45 15.13 20.59
CA TYR A 170 -6.03 15.14 19.27
C TYR A 170 -6.90 13.89 19.10
N ALA A 171 -8.04 14.03 18.49
CA ALA A 171 -8.91 12.92 18.09
C ALA A 171 -9.33 13.09 16.63
N GLY A 172 -9.53 11.99 15.94
CA GLY A 172 -9.94 12.02 14.56
C GLY A 172 -10.71 10.78 14.16
N ILE A 173 -11.50 10.93 13.12
CA ILE A 173 -12.24 9.86 12.48
C ILE A 173 -12.00 9.90 10.97
N SER A 174 -12.04 8.75 10.33
CA SER A 174 -12.07 8.68 8.86
C SER A 174 -12.96 7.54 8.39
N MET A 175 -13.52 7.73 7.21
CA MET A 175 -14.31 6.75 6.48
C MET A 175 -13.63 6.47 5.15
N GLN A 176 -13.56 5.22 4.77
CA GLN A 176 -13.01 4.73 3.52
C GLN A 176 -14.09 3.92 2.80
N ALA A 177 -14.56 4.40 1.67
CA ALA A 177 -15.43 3.65 0.76
C ALA A 177 -14.56 2.84 -0.19
N LEU A 178 -14.51 1.53 0.01
CA LEU A 178 -13.70 0.59 -0.75
C LEU A 178 -14.40 0.17 -2.03
N PHE A 179 -13.65 0.10 -3.11
CA PHE A 179 -14.12 -0.41 -4.41
C PHE A 179 -12.94 -0.97 -5.20
N GLY A 180 -13.18 -1.97 -6.02
CA GLY A 180 -12.13 -2.48 -6.89
C GLY A 180 -12.47 -3.79 -7.56
N LEU A 181 -11.68 -4.13 -8.57
CA LEU A 181 -11.77 -5.35 -9.35
C LEU A 181 -10.46 -6.11 -9.24
N ILE A 182 -10.54 -7.37 -8.81
CA ILE A 182 -9.43 -8.31 -8.82
C ILE A 182 -9.73 -9.34 -9.90
N SER A 183 -8.87 -9.44 -10.91
CA SER A 183 -9.00 -10.41 -12.01
C SER A 183 -7.87 -11.41 -11.96
N LEU A 184 -8.23 -12.68 -11.92
CA LEU A 184 -7.33 -13.83 -11.94
C LEU A 184 -7.58 -14.60 -13.23
N SER A 185 -6.55 -14.84 -14.02
CA SER A 185 -6.65 -15.59 -15.27
C SER A 185 -5.64 -16.73 -15.30
N GLU A 186 -6.08 -17.89 -15.73
CA GLU A 186 -5.23 -19.04 -15.99
C GLU A 186 -5.40 -19.48 -17.44
N PHE A 187 -4.27 -19.62 -18.12
CA PHE A 187 -4.20 -20.11 -19.49
C PHE A 187 -3.46 -21.43 -19.49
N LEU A 188 -4.12 -22.48 -19.93
CA LEU A 188 -3.54 -23.79 -20.14
C LEU A 188 -3.26 -23.97 -21.62
N TYR A 189 -2.00 -24.25 -21.94
CA TYR A 189 -1.54 -24.55 -23.30
C TYR A 189 -1.12 -26.03 -23.33
N VAL A 190 -1.68 -26.79 -24.29
CA VAL A 190 -1.32 -28.18 -24.50
C VAL A 190 -0.49 -28.26 -25.78
N ASP A 191 0.77 -28.70 -25.67
CA ASP A 191 1.75 -28.59 -26.75
C ASP A 191 1.39 -29.47 -27.96
N ALA A 192 0.73 -30.62 -27.71
CA ALA A 192 0.47 -31.61 -28.76
C ALA A 192 -0.70 -31.24 -29.72
N ILE A 193 -1.64 -30.38 -29.32
CA ILE A 193 -2.91 -30.22 -30.04
C ILE A 193 -3.29 -28.75 -30.29
N ASN A 194 -2.37 -27.80 -30.10
CA ASN A 194 -2.63 -26.36 -30.26
C ASN A 194 -3.96 -25.91 -29.60
N GLU A 195 -4.25 -26.53 -28.47
CA GLU A 195 -5.43 -26.23 -27.65
C GLU A 195 -5.06 -25.28 -26.51
N ARG A 196 -5.95 -24.33 -26.28
CA ARG A 196 -5.83 -23.40 -25.16
C ARG A 196 -7.14 -23.38 -24.37
N VAL A 197 -7.05 -23.65 -23.08
CA VAL A 197 -8.14 -23.44 -22.14
C VAL A 197 -7.83 -22.19 -21.34
N GLN A 198 -8.79 -21.30 -21.25
CA GLN A 198 -8.73 -20.09 -20.44
C GLN A 198 -9.77 -20.19 -19.34
N SER A 199 -9.35 -20.03 -18.10
CA SER A 199 -10.20 -19.82 -16.94
C SER A 199 -9.93 -18.43 -16.39
N SER A 200 -10.98 -17.68 -16.07
CA SER A 200 -10.82 -16.39 -15.37
C SER A 200 -11.85 -16.26 -14.25
N THR A 201 -11.40 -15.67 -13.16
CA THR A 201 -12.24 -15.32 -12.02
C THR A 201 -12.04 -13.85 -11.72
N SER A 202 -13.16 -13.11 -11.66
CA SER A 202 -13.12 -11.68 -11.33
C SER A 202 -13.95 -11.43 -10.07
N TYR A 203 -13.38 -10.69 -9.12
CA TYR A 203 -14.02 -10.26 -7.89
C TYR A 203 -14.23 -8.75 -7.92
N ASP A 204 -15.48 -8.29 -8.06
CA ASP A 204 -15.88 -6.88 -7.84
C ASP A 204 -16.18 -6.72 -6.34
N VAL A 205 -15.28 -6.05 -5.63
CA VAL A 205 -15.31 -5.91 -4.17
C VAL A 205 -15.70 -4.48 -3.81
N ARG A 206 -16.68 -4.34 -2.92
CA ARG A 206 -17.13 -3.04 -2.40
C ARG A 206 -17.37 -3.13 -0.92
N GLY A 207 -17.01 -2.06 -0.19
CA GLY A 207 -17.22 -2.02 1.24
C GLY A 207 -16.95 -0.66 1.86
N MET A 208 -17.01 -0.63 3.16
CA MET A 208 -16.77 0.58 3.95
C MET A 208 -15.95 0.24 5.17
N LEU A 209 -14.94 1.06 5.46
CA LEU A 209 -14.17 1.01 6.70
C LEU A 209 -14.32 2.34 7.43
N LEU A 210 -14.49 2.24 8.73
CA LEU A 210 -14.43 3.36 9.66
C LEU A 210 -13.15 3.24 10.48
N ARG A 211 -12.50 4.35 10.72
CA ARG A 211 -11.33 4.41 11.57
C ARG A 211 -11.46 5.57 12.55
N ALA A 212 -11.23 5.31 13.82
CA ALA A 212 -11.10 6.33 14.86
C ALA A 212 -9.68 6.30 15.42
N GLY A 213 -9.13 7.47 15.70
CA GLY A 213 -7.77 7.59 16.21
C GLY A 213 -7.65 8.68 17.26
N PHE A 214 -6.62 8.55 18.08
CA PHE A 214 -6.22 9.56 19.04
C PHE A 214 -4.71 9.77 19.03
N LEU A 215 -4.29 10.95 19.48
CA LEU A 215 -2.91 11.28 19.74
C LEU A 215 -2.83 12.21 20.98
N TYR A 216 -2.12 11.79 22.00
CA TYR A 216 -1.72 12.64 23.09
C TYR A 216 -0.32 13.20 22.81
N ARG A 217 -0.19 14.52 22.73
CA ARG A 217 1.08 15.22 22.50
C ARG A 217 1.58 15.81 23.79
N GLY A 218 2.56 15.16 24.41
CA GLY A 218 3.32 15.72 25.53
C GLY A 218 4.41 16.69 25.07
N SER A 219 5.23 17.17 25.99
CA SER A 219 6.32 18.11 25.70
C SER A 219 7.42 17.49 24.81
N SER A 220 7.77 16.24 25.05
CA SER A 220 8.81 15.52 24.31
C SER A 220 8.31 14.19 23.75
N VAL A 221 7.29 13.60 24.36
CA VAL A 221 6.74 12.29 23.99
C VAL A 221 5.32 12.44 23.51
N SER A 222 5.00 11.75 22.41
CA SER A 222 3.65 11.61 21.88
C SER A 222 3.23 10.15 21.92
N LEU A 223 1.97 9.89 22.27
CA LEU A 223 1.37 8.56 22.31
C LEU A 223 0.11 8.57 21.45
N GLY A 224 -0.03 7.62 20.58
CA GLY A 224 -1.17 7.55 19.68
C GLY A 224 -1.70 6.15 19.50
N GLY A 225 -2.91 6.06 18.99
CA GLY A 225 -3.51 4.80 18.63
C GLY A 225 -4.70 4.98 17.70
N PHE A 226 -5.11 3.87 17.08
CA PHE A 226 -6.29 3.82 16.26
C PHE A 226 -7.00 2.47 16.36
N ILE A 227 -8.29 2.49 16.05
CA ILE A 227 -9.13 1.32 15.77
C ILE A 227 -9.75 1.50 14.39
N SER A 228 -9.82 0.41 13.60
CA SER A 228 -10.46 0.41 12.29
C SER A 228 -11.26 -0.86 12.10
N GLY A 229 -12.40 -0.76 11.44
CA GLY A 229 -13.25 -1.87 11.06
C GLY A 229 -14.45 -1.37 10.28
N GLY A 230 -15.27 -2.28 9.78
CA GLY A 230 -16.45 -1.90 9.00
C GLY A 230 -17.47 -3.04 8.91
N PRO A 231 -18.63 -2.75 8.33
CA PRO A 231 -19.62 -3.77 8.04
C PRO A 231 -19.11 -4.72 6.95
N ARG A 232 -19.78 -5.84 6.78
CA ARG A 232 -19.53 -6.74 5.65
C ARG A 232 -19.67 -6.01 4.32
N GLY A 233 -18.71 -6.23 3.43
CA GLY A 233 -18.77 -5.73 2.08
C GLY A 233 -19.55 -6.65 1.15
N SER A 234 -19.94 -6.12 0.00
CA SER A 234 -20.48 -6.90 -1.11
C SER A 234 -19.37 -7.37 -2.04
N MET A 235 -19.51 -8.57 -2.54
CA MET A 235 -18.59 -9.15 -3.51
C MET A 235 -19.39 -9.81 -4.62
N ASN A 236 -19.15 -9.42 -5.86
CA ASN A 236 -19.68 -10.12 -7.03
C ASN A 236 -18.54 -10.88 -7.71
N THR A 237 -18.68 -12.21 -7.75
CA THR A 237 -17.67 -13.09 -8.34
C THR A 237 -18.17 -13.61 -9.68
N VAL A 238 -17.39 -13.39 -10.74
CA VAL A 238 -17.67 -13.89 -12.09
C VAL A 238 -16.61 -14.91 -12.46
N TYR A 239 -17.06 -16.13 -12.68
CA TYR A 239 -16.24 -17.22 -13.20
C TYR A 239 -16.51 -17.36 -14.71
N ARG A 240 -15.47 -17.44 -15.51
CA ARG A 240 -15.56 -17.70 -16.94
C ARG A 240 -14.56 -18.78 -17.33
N ALA A 241 -15.03 -19.76 -18.11
CA ALA A 241 -14.20 -20.79 -18.73
C ALA A 241 -14.42 -20.78 -20.24
N ALA A 242 -13.34 -20.72 -21.00
CA ALA A 242 -13.36 -20.78 -22.46
C ALA A 242 -12.34 -21.79 -22.97
N GLY A 243 -12.75 -22.66 -23.88
CA GLY A 243 -11.89 -23.60 -24.58
C GLY A 243 -11.76 -23.20 -26.05
N LEU A 244 -10.53 -23.11 -26.54
CA LEU A 244 -10.21 -22.76 -27.93
C LEU A 244 -9.35 -23.84 -28.56
N LEU A 245 -9.77 -24.32 -29.72
CA LEU A 245 -8.99 -25.19 -30.59
C LEU A 245 -8.65 -24.40 -31.86
N GLY A 246 -7.39 -24.01 -31.99
CA GLY A 246 -7.01 -23.04 -33.00
C GLY A 246 -7.75 -21.70 -32.81
N ASN A 247 -8.55 -21.28 -33.80
CA ASN A 247 -9.36 -20.07 -33.75
C ASN A 247 -10.82 -20.30 -33.36
N SER A 248 -11.23 -21.55 -33.11
CA SER A 248 -12.62 -21.90 -32.82
C SER A 248 -12.85 -22.01 -31.33
N VAL A 249 -13.87 -21.34 -30.80
CA VAL A 249 -14.33 -21.48 -29.41
C VAL A 249 -15.28 -22.67 -29.35
N TYR A 250 -14.99 -23.68 -28.55
CA TYR A 250 -15.83 -24.86 -28.34
C TYR A 250 -16.48 -24.92 -26.96
N ILE A 251 -15.96 -24.19 -26.00
CA ILE A 251 -16.55 -23.97 -24.68
C ILE A 251 -16.53 -22.48 -24.37
N ASP A 252 -17.67 -21.92 -23.97
CA ASP A 252 -17.76 -20.60 -23.33
C ASP A 252 -18.86 -20.68 -22.26
N SER A 253 -18.45 -20.65 -21.01
CA SER A 253 -19.35 -20.72 -19.87
C SER A 253 -19.04 -19.59 -18.90
N THR A 254 -20.10 -18.93 -18.41
CA THR A 254 -20.00 -17.85 -17.44
C THR A 254 -20.97 -18.09 -16.29
N LEU A 255 -20.48 -17.98 -15.07
CA LEU A 255 -21.26 -18.06 -13.83
C LEU A 255 -20.99 -16.82 -13.00
N SER A 256 -22.05 -16.17 -12.53
CA SER A 256 -21.96 -15.03 -11.61
C SER A 256 -22.57 -15.40 -10.26
N VAL A 257 -21.85 -15.10 -9.18
CA VAL A 257 -22.27 -15.36 -7.81
C VAL A 257 -22.12 -14.08 -6.99
N VAL A 258 -23.20 -13.68 -6.33
CA VAL A 258 -23.19 -12.55 -5.40
C VAL A 258 -22.94 -13.08 -3.99
N GLY A 259 -21.96 -12.53 -3.32
CA GLY A 259 -21.55 -12.90 -1.97
C GLY A 259 -21.21 -11.67 -1.11
N THR A 260 -20.67 -11.94 0.05
CA THR A 260 -20.16 -10.93 0.98
C THR A 260 -18.76 -11.31 1.43
N THR A 261 -17.96 -10.32 1.81
CA THR A 261 -16.64 -10.52 2.40
C THR A 261 -16.50 -9.61 3.62
N ASP A 262 -15.79 -10.05 4.64
CA ASP A 262 -15.44 -9.21 5.76
C ASP A 262 -14.16 -8.40 5.44
N PHE A 263 -14.06 -7.22 6.03
CA PHE A 263 -12.84 -6.44 6.03
C PHE A 263 -12.14 -6.52 7.38
N PRO A 264 -10.80 -6.46 7.43
CA PRO A 264 -10.07 -6.68 8.66
C PRO A 264 -10.39 -5.63 9.72
N ILE A 265 -10.60 -6.09 10.95
CA ILE A 265 -10.55 -5.23 12.13
C ILE A 265 -9.08 -5.01 12.47
N SER A 266 -8.68 -3.75 12.63
CA SER A 266 -7.30 -3.40 12.92
C SER A 266 -7.21 -2.50 14.15
N LEU A 267 -6.18 -2.72 14.95
CA LEU A 267 -5.81 -1.95 16.13
C LEU A 267 -4.34 -1.55 16.02
N GLY A 268 -4.03 -0.33 16.35
CA GLY A 268 -2.65 0.14 16.35
C GLY A 268 -2.35 1.05 17.52
N VAL A 269 -1.16 0.93 18.06
CA VAL A 269 -0.60 1.83 19.08
C VAL A 269 0.79 2.28 18.66
N GLY A 270 1.14 3.50 18.97
CA GLY A 270 2.44 4.06 18.64
C GLY A 270 2.90 5.08 19.67
N ALA A 271 4.19 5.24 19.73
CA ALA A 271 4.84 6.26 20.55
C ALA A 271 5.92 6.94 19.73
N SER A 272 6.13 8.22 19.97
CA SER A 272 7.28 8.94 19.42
C SER A 272 7.87 9.91 20.43
N THR A 273 9.16 10.22 20.26
CA THR A 273 9.86 11.23 21.04
C THR A 273 10.59 12.19 20.12
N THR A 274 10.57 13.47 20.50
CA THR A 274 11.24 14.54 19.75
C THR A 274 12.55 14.90 20.47
N LEU A 275 13.65 14.82 19.75
CA LEU A 275 15.01 15.08 20.20
C LEU A 275 15.63 16.18 19.32
N GLY A 276 15.34 17.43 19.64
CA GLY A 276 15.70 18.56 18.77
C GLY A 276 14.99 18.49 17.43
N ARG A 277 15.75 18.35 16.33
CA ARG A 277 15.21 18.16 14.97
C ARG A 277 14.85 16.71 14.65
N ALA A 278 15.29 15.77 15.48
CA ALA A 278 15.04 14.36 15.25
C ALA A 278 13.75 13.91 15.96
N VAL A 279 12.98 13.06 15.29
CA VAL A 279 11.84 12.36 15.87
C VAL A 279 12.08 10.87 15.71
N VAL A 280 11.97 10.14 16.80
CA VAL A 280 12.06 8.67 16.81
C VAL A 280 10.71 8.12 17.23
N GLY A 281 10.21 7.13 16.51
CA GLY A 281 8.92 6.51 16.84
C GLY A 281 8.92 5.02 16.66
N ALA A 282 7.98 4.38 17.34
CA ALA A 282 7.72 2.96 17.27
C ALA A 282 6.22 2.71 17.20
N ASP A 283 5.81 1.77 16.35
CA ASP A 283 4.42 1.35 16.17
C ASP A 283 4.28 -0.15 16.35
N LEU A 284 3.15 -0.55 16.91
CA LEU A 284 2.65 -1.92 16.93
C LEU A 284 1.22 -1.93 16.39
N GLU A 285 0.95 -2.79 15.41
CA GLU A 285 -0.34 -2.91 14.74
C GLU A 285 -0.75 -4.37 14.66
N TRP A 286 -1.99 -4.64 14.98
CA TRP A 286 -2.63 -5.94 14.88
C TRP A 286 -3.86 -5.84 13.99
N SER A 287 -4.09 -6.84 13.13
CA SER A 287 -5.31 -6.93 12.32
C SER A 287 -5.77 -8.38 12.13
N ASP A 288 -7.08 -8.57 12.12
CA ASP A 288 -7.72 -9.87 11.93
C ASP A 288 -8.34 -9.95 10.53
N HIS A 289 -7.84 -10.89 9.75
CA HIS A 289 -8.28 -11.14 8.36
C HIS A 289 -9.01 -12.47 8.21
N SER A 290 -9.35 -13.13 9.30
CA SER A 290 -9.96 -14.49 9.26
C SER A 290 -11.32 -14.53 8.56
N GLY A 291 -12.04 -13.40 8.49
CA GLY A 291 -13.33 -13.27 7.80
C GLY A 291 -13.23 -12.85 6.32
N VAL A 292 -12.02 -12.66 5.78
CA VAL A 292 -11.84 -12.31 4.37
C VAL A 292 -12.14 -13.52 3.49
N ASP A 293 -13.04 -13.37 2.52
CA ASP A 293 -13.46 -14.44 1.60
C ASP A 293 -13.16 -14.11 0.12
N VAL A 294 -12.23 -13.21 -0.12
CA VAL A 294 -11.77 -12.87 -1.46
C VAL A 294 -10.68 -13.84 -1.89
N ASN A 295 -10.83 -14.44 -3.08
CA ASN A 295 -9.86 -15.37 -3.65
C ASN A 295 -9.47 -16.52 -2.69
N PRO A 296 -10.44 -17.34 -2.24
CA PRO A 296 -10.15 -18.47 -1.37
C PRO A 296 -9.25 -19.49 -2.11
N ARG A 297 -8.19 -19.94 -1.44
CA ARG A 297 -7.21 -20.87 -1.99
C ARG A 297 -7.06 -22.08 -1.08
N SER A 298 -6.91 -23.26 -1.67
CA SER A 298 -6.68 -24.49 -0.88
C SER A 298 -5.28 -24.56 -0.24
N ASP A 299 -4.32 -23.81 -0.77
CA ASP A 299 -2.93 -23.76 -0.30
C ASP A 299 -2.62 -22.54 0.60
N ALA A 300 -3.61 -21.72 0.92
CA ALA A 300 -3.47 -20.54 1.79
C ALA A 300 -4.64 -20.45 2.77
N GLN A 301 -4.36 -20.00 3.98
CA GLN A 301 -5.37 -19.73 5.02
C GLN A 301 -5.17 -18.32 5.54
N TYR A 302 -6.26 -17.58 5.73
CA TYR A 302 -6.22 -16.22 6.25
C TYR A 302 -6.30 -16.23 7.77
N ASP A 303 -5.47 -15.40 8.41
CA ASP A 303 -5.29 -15.34 9.85
C ASP A 303 -5.02 -13.88 10.26
N ARG A 304 -4.52 -13.72 11.45
CA ARG A 304 -4.16 -12.44 12.04
C ARG A 304 -2.80 -11.97 11.55
N SER A 305 -2.68 -10.67 11.32
CA SER A 305 -1.42 -9.99 11.02
C SER A 305 -0.93 -9.26 12.26
N LEU A 306 0.37 -9.27 12.48
CA LEU A 306 1.06 -8.47 13.48
C LEU A 306 2.21 -7.73 12.81
N ARG A 307 2.27 -6.42 13.02
CA ARG A 307 3.33 -5.57 12.47
C ARG A 307 3.96 -4.74 13.58
N ALA A 308 5.28 -4.70 13.60
CA ALA A 308 6.07 -3.79 14.41
C ALA A 308 6.98 -2.95 13.51
N SER A 309 7.14 -1.67 13.82
CA SER A 309 8.05 -0.81 13.08
C SER A 309 8.72 0.23 13.98
N LEU A 310 9.93 0.61 13.57
CA LEU A 310 10.73 1.67 14.15
C LEU A 310 11.06 2.69 13.08
N GLY A 311 10.85 3.97 13.36
CA GLY A 311 11.09 5.06 12.44
C GLY A 311 11.92 6.17 13.06
N TYR A 312 12.81 6.72 12.27
CA TYR A 312 13.61 7.90 12.58
C TYR A 312 13.35 8.95 11.49
N SER A 313 13.14 10.21 11.90
CA SER A 313 12.99 11.34 11.01
C SER A 313 13.81 12.51 11.53
N LEU A 314 14.76 12.97 10.74
CA LEU A 314 15.48 14.23 10.93
C LEU A 314 14.80 15.29 10.07
N GLN A 315 14.12 16.22 10.72
CA GLN A 315 13.41 17.31 10.02
C GLN A 315 14.39 18.35 9.47
N ALA A 316 14.03 19.00 8.36
CA ALA A 316 14.76 20.14 7.83
C ALA A 316 14.90 21.24 8.91
N ALA A 317 15.99 22.02 8.86
CA ALA A 317 16.20 23.09 9.82
C ALA A 317 15.21 24.25 9.56
N HIS A 318 14.63 24.78 10.61
CA HIS A 318 13.76 25.97 10.51
C HIS A 318 14.51 27.19 9.95
N TYR A 319 15.76 27.35 10.37
CA TYR A 319 16.72 28.26 9.77
C TYR A 319 17.80 27.43 9.05
N ALA A 320 17.82 27.47 7.74
CA ALA A 320 18.64 26.62 6.90
C ALA A 320 19.70 27.43 6.16
N PRO A 321 20.85 27.77 6.81
CA PRO A 321 21.91 28.57 6.21
C PRO A 321 22.64 27.81 5.08
N THR A 322 22.69 26.49 5.14
CA THR A 322 23.32 25.67 4.12
C THR A 322 22.30 24.90 3.27
N PHE A 323 22.76 24.42 2.12
CA PHE A 323 21.92 23.61 1.23
C PHE A 323 21.38 22.36 1.92
N TRP A 324 22.22 21.66 2.71
CA TRP A 324 21.88 20.42 3.37
C TRP A 324 20.93 20.60 4.57
N ASP A 325 20.92 21.77 5.17
CA ASP A 325 19.97 22.08 6.27
C ASP A 325 18.51 22.14 5.84
N LYS A 326 18.29 22.32 4.53
CA LYS A 326 16.95 22.32 3.91
C LYS A 326 16.39 20.91 3.70
N TRP A 327 17.21 19.88 3.89
CA TRP A 327 16.82 18.50 3.65
C TRP A 327 16.40 17.83 4.95
N GLY A 328 15.34 17.03 4.85
CA GLY A 328 14.97 16.06 5.86
C GLY A 328 15.48 14.67 5.47
N PHE A 329 15.81 13.86 6.45
CA PHE A 329 16.26 12.48 6.27
C PHE A 329 15.43 11.55 7.13
N ARG A 330 15.15 10.34 6.61
CA ARG A 330 14.37 9.32 7.29
C ARG A 330 15.03 7.98 7.18
N ALA A 331 14.81 7.16 8.19
CA ALA A 331 15.19 5.76 8.18
C ALA A 331 14.17 4.96 8.99
N GLY A 332 14.04 3.70 8.67
CA GLY A 332 13.14 2.83 9.43
C GLY A 332 13.36 1.35 9.18
N LEU A 333 12.85 0.57 10.13
CA LEU A 333 12.84 -0.88 10.09
C LEU A 333 11.43 -1.37 10.38
N SER A 334 11.01 -2.43 9.74
CA SER A 334 9.73 -3.07 10.06
C SER A 334 9.80 -4.59 9.96
N TYR A 335 9.02 -5.21 10.79
CA TYR A 335 8.71 -6.62 10.77
C TYR A 335 7.20 -6.80 10.68
N GLN A 336 6.75 -7.74 9.86
CA GLN A 336 5.34 -8.10 9.75
C GLN A 336 5.17 -9.60 9.64
N ARG A 337 4.35 -10.18 10.52
CA ARG A 337 3.71 -11.46 10.28
C ARG A 337 2.54 -11.21 9.35
N MET A 338 2.59 -11.80 8.14
CA MET A 338 1.53 -11.61 7.13
C MET A 338 0.21 -12.23 7.60
N TYR A 339 -0.89 -11.74 7.03
CA TYR A 339 -2.25 -12.17 7.37
C TYR A 339 -2.63 -13.53 6.79
N PHE A 340 -1.71 -14.24 6.20
CA PHE A 340 -1.95 -15.56 5.59
C PHE A 340 -0.79 -16.53 5.86
N THR A 341 -1.13 -17.80 5.84
CA THR A 341 -0.17 -18.90 5.70
C THR A 341 -0.16 -19.37 4.25
N TYR A 342 0.97 -19.85 3.77
CA TYR A 342 1.11 -20.44 2.44
C TYR A 342 1.70 -21.84 2.56
N LYS A 343 0.98 -22.84 2.03
CA LYS A 343 1.33 -24.28 2.15
C LYS A 343 1.63 -24.69 3.60
N GLY A 344 0.81 -24.22 4.52
CA GLY A 344 0.92 -24.52 5.96
C GLY A 344 2.03 -23.75 6.70
N SER A 345 2.81 -22.91 6.02
CA SER A 345 3.88 -22.11 6.64
C SER A 345 3.48 -20.64 6.76
N GLN A 346 3.76 -20.05 7.92
CA GLN A 346 3.54 -18.62 8.15
C GLN A 346 4.53 -17.80 7.33
N VAL A 347 4.03 -16.77 6.64
CA VAL A 347 4.85 -15.84 5.87
C VAL A 347 5.19 -14.62 6.71
N HIS A 348 6.46 -14.20 6.68
CA HIS A 348 6.99 -13.05 7.37
C HIS A 348 7.60 -12.06 6.38
N GLU A 349 7.49 -10.77 6.68
CA GLU A 349 8.16 -9.69 5.94
C GLU A 349 9.08 -8.92 6.87
N TYR A 350 10.30 -8.68 6.42
CA TYR A 350 11.29 -7.81 7.05
C TYR A 350 11.65 -6.73 6.07
N ALA A 351 11.65 -5.48 6.50
CA ALA A 351 11.99 -4.37 5.62
C ALA A 351 12.86 -3.33 6.32
N ALA A 352 13.74 -2.72 5.55
CA ALA A 352 14.48 -1.53 5.91
C ALA A 352 14.17 -0.43 4.89
N ALA A 353 14.10 0.80 5.35
CA ALA A 353 13.78 1.95 4.52
C ALA A 353 14.71 3.13 4.82
N ALA A 354 14.93 3.93 3.80
CA ALA A 354 15.55 5.23 3.89
C ALA A 354 14.79 6.21 2.99
N GLY A 355 14.75 7.48 3.38
CA GLY A 355 14.05 8.52 2.63
C GLY A 355 14.65 9.88 2.88
N PHE A 356 14.30 10.80 2.02
CA PHE A 356 14.65 12.21 2.17
C PHE A 356 13.53 13.08 1.61
N ASP A 357 13.49 14.31 2.09
CA ASP A 357 12.65 15.37 1.53
C ASP A 357 13.47 16.62 1.27
N PHE A 358 13.02 17.36 0.28
CA PHE A 358 13.58 18.66 0.00
C PHE A 358 12.50 19.63 -0.49
N PRO A 359 12.62 20.92 -0.15
CA PRO A 359 11.66 21.91 -0.61
C PRO A 359 11.87 22.21 -2.10
N LEU A 360 10.76 22.24 -2.85
CA LEU A 360 10.70 22.69 -4.23
C LEU A 360 10.02 24.07 -4.27
N GLY A 361 10.76 25.13 -3.90
CA GLY A 361 10.21 26.47 -3.72
C GLY A 361 9.68 26.71 -2.29
N GLN A 362 8.68 27.60 -2.14
CA GLN A 362 8.16 28.00 -0.84
C GLN A 362 7.01 27.11 -0.33
N SER A 363 6.26 26.51 -1.24
CA SER A 363 5.00 25.82 -0.93
C SER A 363 5.02 24.33 -1.24
N ALA A 364 6.01 23.85 -1.98
CA ALA A 364 6.08 22.47 -2.41
C ALA A 364 7.25 21.71 -1.75
N THR A 365 7.02 20.46 -1.43
CA THR A 365 8.03 19.51 -0.93
C THR A 365 7.98 18.26 -1.79
N VAL A 366 9.14 17.74 -2.12
CA VAL A 366 9.31 16.44 -2.75
C VAL A 366 9.90 15.48 -1.74
N ASP A 367 9.20 14.39 -1.49
CA ASP A 367 9.66 13.27 -0.68
C ASP A 367 10.05 12.11 -1.60
N ALA A 368 11.16 11.46 -1.30
CA ALA A 368 11.54 10.22 -1.96
C ALA A 368 11.97 9.19 -0.90
N ALA A 369 11.58 7.94 -1.10
CA ALA A 369 11.91 6.84 -0.20
C ALA A 369 12.25 5.58 -0.98
N VAL A 370 13.24 4.86 -0.50
CA VAL A 370 13.59 3.51 -0.95
C VAL A 370 13.37 2.56 0.23
N GLN A 371 12.66 1.48 -0.02
CA GLN A 371 12.46 0.40 0.93
C GLN A 371 12.93 -0.91 0.29
N GLY A 372 13.71 -1.70 1.00
CA GLY A 372 14.12 -3.03 0.60
C GLY A 372 13.78 -4.05 1.69
N GLY A 373 13.49 -5.28 1.29
CA GLY A 373 13.12 -6.28 2.26
C GLY A 373 13.07 -7.70 1.71
N TYR A 374 12.79 -8.60 2.64
CA TYR A 374 12.58 -10.03 2.40
C TYR A 374 11.18 -10.42 2.85
N ARG A 375 10.50 -11.21 2.04
CA ARG A 375 9.20 -11.82 2.35
C ARG A 375 9.28 -13.31 2.10
N GLY A 376 8.88 -14.09 3.06
CA GLY A 376 8.85 -15.55 2.94
C GLY A 376 8.63 -16.25 4.26
N PRO A 377 8.43 -17.57 4.25
CA PRO A 377 8.43 -18.39 5.45
C PRO A 377 9.85 -18.59 5.97
N VAL A 378 9.99 -18.91 7.25
CA VAL A 378 11.30 -19.24 7.85
C VAL A 378 11.88 -20.51 7.21
N THR A 379 11.02 -21.47 6.90
CA THR A 379 11.34 -22.71 6.18
C THR A 379 10.28 -22.89 5.10
N GLY A 380 10.64 -22.79 3.83
CA GLY A 380 9.60 -22.89 2.79
C GLY A 380 10.13 -22.75 1.38
N THR A 381 9.21 -22.91 0.43
CA THR A 381 9.55 -23.06 -0.98
C THR A 381 9.55 -21.75 -1.75
N LEU A 382 8.77 -20.75 -1.31
CA LEU A 382 8.68 -19.45 -2.01
C LEU A 382 9.24 -18.36 -1.11
N SER A 383 10.19 -17.59 -1.63
CA SER A 383 10.72 -16.39 -0.99
C SER A 383 10.81 -15.24 -1.98
N GLU A 384 10.72 -14.02 -1.48
CA GLU A 384 10.83 -12.81 -2.29
C GLU A 384 11.78 -11.81 -1.64
N LEU A 385 12.70 -11.30 -2.44
CA LEU A 385 13.37 -10.03 -2.16
C LEU A 385 12.60 -8.94 -2.90
N PHE A 386 12.36 -7.82 -2.24
CA PHE A 386 11.68 -6.70 -2.86
C PHE A 386 12.44 -5.39 -2.67
N ALA A 387 12.27 -4.50 -3.63
CA ALA A 387 12.68 -3.10 -3.55
C ALA A 387 11.50 -2.22 -3.98
N ARG A 388 11.24 -1.16 -3.23
CA ARG A 388 10.18 -0.16 -3.51
C ARG A 388 10.80 1.22 -3.55
N LEU A 389 10.47 1.99 -4.56
CA LEU A 389 10.80 3.40 -4.68
C LEU A 389 9.49 4.18 -4.69
N THR A 390 9.31 5.07 -3.73
CA THR A 390 8.15 5.95 -3.66
C THR A 390 8.61 7.39 -3.79
N VAL A 391 7.94 8.16 -4.64
CA VAL A 391 8.14 9.60 -4.79
C VAL A 391 6.81 10.29 -4.60
N THR A 392 6.79 11.33 -3.78
CA THR A 392 5.59 12.10 -3.45
C THR A 392 5.87 13.58 -3.61
N VAL A 393 4.93 14.29 -4.18
CA VAL A 393 4.92 15.75 -4.22
C VAL A 393 3.78 16.22 -3.31
N SER A 394 4.11 17.10 -2.39
CA SER A 394 3.17 17.76 -1.48
C SER A 394 3.25 19.27 -1.67
N ILE A 395 2.10 19.89 -1.98
CA ILE A 395 1.98 21.34 -2.12
C ILE A 395 1.12 21.83 -0.97
N GLY A 396 1.62 22.78 -0.19
CA GLY A 396 0.95 23.32 0.98
C GLY A 396 0.87 24.82 0.97
N GLU A 397 -0.28 25.35 1.36
CA GLU A 397 -0.53 26.79 1.48
C GLU A 397 -1.41 27.07 2.70
N GLN A 398 -1.22 28.22 3.32
CA GLN A 398 -2.02 28.64 4.46
C GLN A 398 -3.28 29.39 3.97
N TRP A 399 -4.43 28.69 3.92
CA TRP A 399 -5.68 29.26 3.41
C TRP A 399 -6.53 29.93 4.49
N PHE A 400 -6.67 29.33 5.64
CA PHE A 400 -7.51 29.81 6.73
C PHE A 400 -6.63 30.51 7.76
N ARG A 401 -6.31 31.80 7.48
CA ARG A 401 -5.64 32.64 8.47
C ARG A 401 -6.70 33.18 9.43
N PRO A 402 -6.50 33.08 10.76
CA PRO A 402 -7.30 33.84 11.68
C PRO A 402 -7.18 35.33 11.28
N PHE A 403 -8.31 36.02 11.13
CA PHE A 403 -8.25 37.45 10.96
C PHE A 403 -7.49 38.03 12.15
N GLY A 404 -6.28 38.50 11.92
CA GLY A 404 -5.48 39.19 12.92
C GLY A 404 -6.27 40.39 13.40
N ARG A 405 -6.46 40.52 14.71
CA ARG A 405 -6.66 41.83 15.27
C ARG A 405 -5.37 42.57 14.97
N ASP A 406 -5.44 43.51 14.03
CA ASP A 406 -4.44 44.58 13.94
C ASP A 406 -4.52 45.37 15.24
N GLU A 407 -3.60 45.11 16.16
CA GLU A 407 -3.22 46.01 17.22
C GLU A 407 -1.75 46.39 17.03
#